data_ade36189ebedcb339b38d71de43c3050
#
_entry.id   ade36189ebedcb339b38d71de43c3050
#
_cell.length_a   1.000
_cell.length_b   1.000
_cell.length_c   1.000
_cell.angle_alpha   90.00
_cell.angle_beta   90.00
_cell.angle_gamma   90.00
#
_symmetry.space_group_name_H-M   'P 1'
#
loop_
_entity.id
_entity.type
_entity.pdbx_description
1 polymer ?
#
loop_
_entity_poly.entity_id
_entity_poly.type
_entity_poly.pdbx_seq_one_letter_code
_entity_poly.pdbx_strand_id
1 'polypeptide(L)' 'MNIRIEYCVVWNYEPTALSLREELGYEFMNAFIEIKSGARGAFEVYVDDVLIFSKLKLDRFPNDGEVVQLIRSK' A
#
# COMPACT_ATOMS: atom_id res chain seq x y z
N MET A 1 5.97 12.07 -6.11
CA MET A 1 6.03 10.76 -5.42
C MET A 1 5.00 9.83 -6.03
N ASN A 2 5.45 8.66 -6.43
CA ASN A 2 4.57 7.63 -7.00
C ASN A 2 4.40 6.51 -5.99
N ILE A 3 3.15 6.22 -5.64
CA ILE A 3 2.83 5.15 -4.69
C ILE A 3 2.07 4.07 -5.43
N ARG A 4 2.49 2.81 -5.28
CA ARG A 4 1.81 1.68 -5.88
C ARG A 4 1.44 0.68 -4.80
N ILE A 5 0.16 0.28 -4.77
CA ILE A 5 -0.33 -0.74 -3.85
C ILE A 5 -0.68 -1.96 -4.69
N GLU A 6 0.04 -3.07 -4.47
CA GLU A 6 -0.23 -4.33 -5.15
C GLU A 6 -0.96 -5.25 -4.18
N TYR A 7 -2.12 -5.76 -4.59
CA TYR A 7 -2.99 -6.50 -3.70
C TYR A 7 -3.51 -7.79 -4.35
N CYS A 8 -3.82 -8.76 -3.52
CA CYS A 8 -4.34 -10.03 -3.96
C CYS A 8 -5.82 -9.90 -4.32
N VAL A 9 -6.17 -10.12 -5.57
CA VAL A 9 -7.56 -10.09 -6.03
C VAL A 9 -8.31 -11.33 -5.56
N VAL A 10 -7.66 -12.50 -5.65
CA VAL A 10 -8.30 -13.78 -5.33
C VAL A 10 -8.80 -13.82 -3.90
N TRP A 11 -8.05 -13.25 -2.96
CA TRP A 11 -8.42 -13.21 -1.54
C TRP A 11 -9.17 -11.94 -1.16
N ASN A 12 -9.56 -11.13 -2.17
CA ASN A 12 -10.39 -9.95 -1.98
C ASN A 12 -9.77 -8.90 -1.04
N TYR A 13 -8.51 -8.59 -1.28
CA TYR A 13 -7.82 -7.55 -0.51
C TYR A 13 -8.11 -6.13 -1.03
N GLU A 14 -8.97 -6.02 -2.06
CA GLU A 14 -9.27 -4.72 -2.67
C GLU A 14 -9.84 -3.70 -1.68
N PRO A 15 -10.79 -4.04 -0.80
CA PRO A 15 -11.31 -3.04 0.14
C PRO A 15 -10.21 -2.42 1.00
N THR A 16 -9.25 -3.24 1.45
CA THR A 16 -8.12 -2.74 2.23
C THR A 16 -7.22 -1.84 1.39
N ALA A 17 -6.99 -2.21 0.13
CA ALA A 17 -6.18 -1.40 -0.77
C ALA A 17 -6.84 -0.05 -1.06
N LEU A 18 -8.16 -0.04 -1.28
CA LEU A 18 -8.90 1.20 -1.51
C LEU A 18 -8.87 2.10 -0.27
N SER A 19 -9.01 1.52 0.90
CA SER A 19 -8.96 2.26 2.16
C SER A 19 -7.59 2.91 2.35
N LEU A 20 -6.52 2.16 2.07
CA LEU A 20 -5.17 2.72 2.18
C LEU A 20 -4.94 3.81 1.13
N ARG A 21 -5.43 3.60 -0.10
CA ARG A 21 -5.30 4.63 -1.14
C ARG A 21 -5.95 5.92 -0.70
N GLU A 22 -7.13 5.83 -0.08
CA GLU A 22 -7.83 7.00 0.40
C GLU A 22 -7.04 7.72 1.50
N GLU A 23 -6.52 6.96 2.45
CA GLU A 23 -5.69 7.52 3.53
C GLU A 23 -4.46 8.23 2.97
N LEU A 24 -3.75 7.56 2.05
CA LEU A 24 -2.53 8.13 1.47
C LEU A 24 -2.83 9.35 0.60
N GLY A 25 -3.97 9.34 -0.11
CA GLY A 25 -4.38 10.49 -0.91
C GLY A 25 -4.67 11.70 -0.06
N TYR A 26 -5.21 11.49 1.12
CA TYR A 26 -5.48 12.57 2.07
C TYR A 26 -4.19 13.14 2.66
N GLU A 27 -3.24 12.25 3.01
CA GLU A 27 -1.99 12.65 3.66
C GLU A 27 -0.96 13.21 2.68
N PHE A 28 -0.98 12.74 1.43
CA PHE A 28 0.00 13.12 0.42
C PHE A 28 -0.74 13.57 -0.85
N MET A 29 -1.30 14.76 -0.81
CA MET A 29 -2.25 15.23 -1.83
C MET A 29 -1.64 15.37 -3.21
N ASN A 30 -0.33 15.53 -3.31
CA ASN A 30 0.36 15.66 -4.59
C ASN A 30 0.94 14.34 -5.10
N ALA A 31 0.75 13.25 -4.37
CA ALA A 31 1.27 11.95 -4.79
C ALA A 31 0.37 11.34 -5.87
N PHE A 32 0.99 10.62 -6.80
CA PHE A 32 0.27 9.77 -7.75
C PHE A 32 0.15 8.38 -7.09
N ILE A 33 -1.08 7.91 -6.92
CA ILE A 33 -1.33 6.65 -6.22
C ILE A 33 -2.12 5.73 -7.13
N GLU A 34 -1.60 4.53 -7.36
CA GLU A 34 -2.30 3.52 -8.14
C GLU A 34 -2.41 2.23 -7.33
N ILE A 35 -3.47 1.46 -7.62
CA ILE A 35 -3.62 0.11 -7.07
C ILE A 35 -3.59 -0.87 -8.24
N LYS A 36 -2.95 -2.00 -8.05
CA LYS A 36 -2.79 -3.03 -9.08
C LYS A 36 -2.98 -4.41 -8.47
N SER A 37 -3.44 -5.34 -9.31
CA SER A 37 -3.48 -6.73 -8.87
C SER A 37 -2.06 -7.24 -8.67
N GLY A 38 -1.86 -8.00 -7.60
CA GLY A 38 -0.56 -8.58 -7.29
C GLY A 38 -0.63 -10.08 -7.14
N ALA A 39 0.44 -10.66 -6.62
CA ALA A 39 0.55 -12.09 -6.41
C ALA A 39 -0.45 -12.56 -5.35
N ARG A 40 -0.66 -13.87 -5.29
CA ARG A 40 -1.56 -14.46 -4.29
C ARG A 40 -1.07 -14.11 -2.89
N GLY A 41 -1.98 -13.58 -2.07
CA GLY A 41 -1.69 -13.18 -0.70
C GLY A 41 -0.94 -11.88 -0.57
N ALA A 42 -0.65 -11.18 -1.67
CA ALA A 42 0.12 -9.95 -1.63
C ALA A 42 -0.70 -8.78 -1.10
N PHE A 43 -0.05 -7.96 -0.31
CA PHE A 43 -0.46 -6.59 -0.02
C PHE A 43 0.85 -5.83 0.18
N GLU A 44 1.35 -5.24 -0.92
CA GLU A 44 2.69 -4.69 -0.99
C GLU A 44 2.60 -3.22 -1.38
N VAL A 45 3.33 -2.38 -0.68
CA VAL A 45 3.30 -0.93 -0.94
C VAL A 45 4.68 -0.48 -1.38
N TYR A 46 4.72 0.17 -2.55
CA TYR A 46 5.95 0.70 -3.14
C TYR A 46 5.86 2.22 -3.21
N VAL A 47 6.95 2.89 -2.93
CA VAL A 47 7.08 4.34 -3.12
C VAL A 47 8.28 4.56 -4.05
N ASP A 48 8.01 5.16 -5.22
CA ASP A 48 9.02 5.38 -6.26
C ASP A 48 9.81 4.08 -6.52
N ASP A 49 9.06 2.97 -6.67
CA ASP A 49 9.54 1.63 -6.95
C ASP A 49 10.36 0.98 -5.82
N VAL A 50 10.35 1.57 -4.63
CA VAL A 50 11.00 0.98 -3.46
C VAL A 50 9.92 0.36 -2.57
N LEU A 51 10.06 -0.92 -2.26
CA LEU A 51 9.12 -1.63 -1.39
C LEU A 51 9.27 -1.13 0.05
N ILE A 52 8.19 -0.59 0.61
CA ILE A 52 8.21 -0.07 1.98
C ILE A 52 7.36 -0.89 2.95
N PHE A 53 6.38 -1.64 2.43
CA PHE A 53 5.56 -2.52 3.27
C PHE A 53 5.27 -3.80 2.50
N SER A 54 5.40 -4.96 3.16
CA SER A 54 5.16 -6.25 2.52
C SER A 54 4.40 -7.18 3.47
N LYS A 55 3.14 -7.48 3.13
CA LYS A 55 2.39 -8.49 3.86
C LYS A 55 2.99 -9.87 3.68
N LEU A 56 3.59 -10.14 2.52
CA LEU A 56 4.23 -11.44 2.28
C LEU A 56 5.38 -11.68 3.26
N LYS A 57 6.09 -10.62 3.66
CA LYS A 57 7.18 -10.71 4.62
C LYS A 57 6.72 -10.65 6.06
N LEU A 58 5.75 -9.78 6.37
CA LEU A 58 5.33 -9.52 7.74
C LEU A 58 4.15 -10.38 8.18
N ASP A 59 3.46 -10.99 7.22
CA ASP A 59 2.30 -11.85 7.45
C ASP A 59 1.17 -11.11 8.16
N ARG A 60 0.99 -9.84 7.86
CA ARG A 60 -0.11 -9.02 8.37
C ARG A 60 -0.35 -7.83 7.45
N PHE A 61 -1.54 -7.24 7.58
CA PHE A 61 -1.82 -5.96 6.96
C PHE A 61 -1.17 -4.82 7.75
N PRO A 62 -0.99 -3.64 7.15
CA PRO A 62 -0.47 -2.49 7.90
C PRO A 62 -1.50 -2.03 8.93
N ASN A 63 -0.99 -1.52 10.05
CA ASN A 63 -1.82 -0.85 11.04
C ASN A 63 -2.24 0.53 10.52
N ASP A 64 -3.27 1.10 11.13
CA ASP A 64 -3.72 2.45 10.78
C ASP A 64 -2.55 3.42 10.95
N GLY A 65 -2.28 4.20 9.91
CA GLY A 65 -1.22 5.21 9.93
C GLY A 65 0.18 4.66 9.76
N GLU A 66 0.37 3.35 9.74
CA GLU A 66 1.70 2.76 9.64
C GLU A 66 2.39 3.11 8.33
N VAL A 67 1.67 2.99 7.20
CA VAL A 67 2.27 3.28 5.89
C VAL A 67 2.62 4.77 5.77
N VAL A 68 1.76 5.64 6.31
CA VAL A 68 2.04 7.08 6.35
C VAL A 68 3.35 7.34 7.08
N GLN A 69 3.54 6.71 8.23
CA GLN A 69 4.77 6.87 9.01
C GLN A 69 6.00 6.33 8.28
N LEU A 70 5.85 5.19 7.61
CA LEU A 70 6.96 4.61 6.84
C LEU A 70 7.38 5.57 5.71
N ILE A 71 6.43 6.19 5.04
CA ILE A 71 6.73 7.13 3.98
C ILE A 71 7.43 8.37 4.54
N ARG A 72 6.94 8.88 5.68
CA ARG A 72 7.53 10.07 6.30
C ARG A 72 8.91 9.83 6.89
N SER A 73 9.26 8.58 7.14
CA SER A 73 10.56 8.21 7.71
C SER A 73 11.66 8.08 6.66
N LYS A 74 11.30 8.17 5.40
CA LYS A 74 12.27 8.00 4.31
C LYS A 74 13.17 9.23 4.16
#